data_33ff11363692bc8c02487f8f23997ec8
#
_entry.id   33ff11363692bc8c02487f8f23997ec8
#
_cell.length_a   1.000
_cell.length_b   1.000
_cell.length_c   1.000
_cell.angle_alpha   90.00
_cell.angle_beta   90.00
_cell.angle_gamma   90.00
#
_symmetry.space_group_name_H-M   'P 1'
#
loop_
_entity.id
_entity.type
_entity.pdbx_description
1 polymer ?
#
loop_
_entity_poly.entity_id
_entity_poly.type
_entity_poly.pdbx_seq_one_letter_code
_entity_poly.pdbx_strand_id
1 'polypeptide(L)'
;MHFAVWATDAPGMLAERQRVREAHRARLRDPGAHPVRVLLGGATLDDNAGRMNGTLLVIEADDADSVRRFVAEDPYVREGVYKSVEVRPWAWGLGAPVKGESP
;
A
#
# COMPACT_ATOMS: atom_id res chain seq x y z
N MET A 1 10.51 0.24 12.09
CA MET A 1 11.00 -0.39 10.84
C MET A 1 10.13 0.05 9.68
N HIS A 2 10.68 0.02 8.49
CA HIS A 2 9.94 0.38 7.29
C HIS A 2 9.73 -0.85 6.41
N PHE A 3 8.60 -0.85 5.70
CA PHE A 3 8.19 -1.95 4.84
C PHE A 3 7.67 -1.40 3.53
N ALA A 4 8.10 -2.00 2.43
CA ALA A 4 7.56 -1.72 1.12
C ALA A 4 6.44 -2.73 0.85
N VAL A 5 5.30 -2.24 0.39
CA VAL A 5 4.18 -3.07 -0.04
C VAL A 5 4.01 -2.89 -1.53
N TRP A 6 4.09 -3.98 -2.26
CA TRP A 6 3.90 -4.01 -3.70
C TRP A 6 2.72 -4.91 -4.02
N ALA A 7 1.64 -4.33 -4.51
CA ALA A 7 0.44 -5.07 -4.85
C ALA A 7 0.16 -4.95 -6.34
N THR A 8 -0.23 -6.06 -6.95
CA THR A 8 -0.58 -6.13 -8.37
C THR A 8 -2.05 -6.46 -8.50
N ASP A 9 -2.78 -5.69 -9.32
CA ASP A 9 -4.19 -5.91 -9.54
C ASP A 9 -4.44 -7.15 -10.39
N ALA A 10 -5.54 -7.83 -10.13
CA ALA A 10 -6.05 -8.86 -11.03
C ALA A 10 -6.55 -8.19 -12.32
N PRO A 11 -6.48 -8.91 -13.47
CA PRO A 11 -6.99 -8.37 -14.73
C PRO A 11 -8.45 -7.96 -14.63
N GLY A 12 -8.80 -6.84 -15.26
CA GLY A 12 -10.18 -6.39 -15.36
C GLY A 12 -10.76 -5.76 -14.10
N MET A 13 -9.93 -5.37 -13.13
CA MET A 13 -10.39 -4.85 -11.84
C MET A 13 -10.36 -3.33 -11.72
N LEU A 14 -10.13 -2.60 -12.81
CA LEU A 14 -10.02 -1.14 -12.73
C LEU A 14 -11.30 -0.49 -12.19
N ALA A 15 -12.47 -0.93 -12.66
CA ALA A 15 -13.74 -0.38 -12.19
C ALA A 15 -13.96 -0.65 -10.70
N GLU A 16 -13.64 -1.85 -10.23
CA GLU A 16 -13.73 -2.19 -8.81
C GLU A 16 -12.75 -1.37 -7.98
N ARG A 17 -11.52 -1.21 -8.47
CA ARG A 17 -10.54 -0.36 -7.82
C ARG A 17 -11.06 1.07 -7.65
N GLN A 18 -11.62 1.63 -8.71
CA GLN A 18 -12.18 2.99 -8.67
C GLN A 18 -13.35 3.10 -7.71
N ARG A 19 -14.21 2.08 -7.67
CA ARG A 19 -15.39 2.05 -6.80
C ARG A 19 -15.03 2.15 -5.32
N VAL A 20 -13.98 1.45 -4.89
CA VAL A 20 -13.60 1.39 -3.46
C VAL A 20 -12.37 2.25 -3.13
N ARG A 21 -11.92 3.07 -4.07
CA ARG A 21 -10.69 3.84 -3.92
C ARG A 21 -10.71 4.79 -2.72
N GLU A 22 -11.80 5.50 -2.50
CA GLU A 22 -11.87 6.46 -1.38
C GLU A 22 -11.82 5.75 -0.02
N ALA A 23 -12.45 4.58 0.09
CA ALA A 23 -12.36 3.79 1.32
C ALA A 23 -10.92 3.32 1.57
N HIS A 24 -10.21 2.92 0.52
CA HIS A 24 -8.79 2.55 0.61
C HIS A 24 -7.96 3.74 1.08
N ARG A 25 -8.12 4.90 0.45
CA ARG A 25 -7.35 6.10 0.78
C ARG A 25 -7.62 6.59 2.21
N ALA A 26 -8.86 6.49 2.66
CA ALA A 26 -9.22 6.86 4.03
C ALA A 26 -8.45 6.03 5.06
N ARG A 27 -8.31 4.72 4.82
CA ARG A 27 -7.55 3.83 5.70
C ARG A 27 -6.05 4.15 5.70
N LEU A 28 -5.50 4.58 4.58
CA LEU A 28 -4.08 4.97 4.52
C LEU A 28 -3.82 6.19 5.42
N ARG A 29 -4.76 7.12 5.49
CA ARG A 29 -4.63 8.32 6.31
C ARG A 29 -4.91 8.06 7.78
N ASP A 30 -5.81 7.13 8.06
CA ASP A 30 -6.21 6.77 9.42
C ASP A 30 -6.31 5.25 9.53
N PRO A 31 -5.20 4.59 9.90
CA PRO A 31 -5.17 3.12 10.03
C PRO A 31 -6.00 2.56 11.19
N GLY A 32 -6.60 3.41 12.01
CA GLY A 32 -7.42 2.96 13.13
C GLY A 32 -6.60 2.24 14.20
N ALA A 33 -7.06 1.05 14.58
CA ALA A 33 -6.41 0.26 15.63
C ALA A 33 -5.15 -0.47 15.16
N HIS A 34 -4.83 -0.43 13.87
CA HIS A 34 -3.62 -1.08 13.36
C HIS A 34 -2.38 -0.28 13.78
N PRO A 35 -1.34 -0.93 14.37
CA PRO A 35 -0.14 -0.22 14.82
C PRO A 35 0.82 0.03 13.67
N VAL A 36 0.38 0.79 12.68
CA VAL A 36 1.14 1.12 11.48
C VAL A 36 0.96 2.60 11.15
N ARG A 37 1.91 3.15 10.40
CA ARG A 37 1.81 4.49 9.83
C ARG A 37 2.20 4.43 8.36
N VAL A 38 1.31 4.83 7.48
CA VAL A 38 1.58 4.88 6.05
C VAL A 38 2.30 6.18 5.73
N LEU A 39 3.52 6.07 5.24
CA LEU A 39 4.37 7.22 4.93
C LEU A 39 4.20 7.70 3.50
N LEU A 40 4.12 6.76 2.58
CA LEU A 40 3.92 7.04 1.16
C LEU A 40 2.93 6.03 0.60
N GLY A 41 2.15 6.45 -0.38
CA GLY A 41 1.23 5.55 -1.06
C GLY A 41 0.81 6.10 -2.40
N GLY A 42 0.64 5.22 -3.36
CA GLY A 42 0.18 5.58 -4.68
C GLY A 42 -0.12 4.37 -5.54
N ALA A 43 -0.80 4.60 -6.64
CA ALA A 43 -1.11 3.57 -7.61
C ALA A 43 0.04 3.41 -8.59
N THR A 44 0.36 2.15 -8.94
CA THR A 44 1.20 1.89 -10.09
C THR A 44 0.35 1.99 -11.36
N LEU A 45 0.98 2.32 -12.47
CA LEU A 45 0.27 2.59 -13.72
C LEU A 45 0.81 1.70 -14.83
N ASP A 46 -0.04 1.33 -15.79
CA ASP A 46 0.44 0.59 -16.95
C ASP A 46 1.20 1.52 -17.91
N ASP A 47 2.07 0.95 -18.72
CA ASP A 47 2.95 1.70 -19.61
C ASP A 47 2.20 2.42 -20.75
N ASN A 48 1.08 1.86 -21.18
CA ASN A 48 0.44 2.31 -22.42
C ASN A 48 -0.55 3.45 -22.20
N ALA A 49 -1.42 3.32 -21.21
CA ALA A 49 -2.55 4.25 -21.02
C ALA A 49 -2.53 4.97 -19.68
N GLY A 50 -1.56 4.69 -18.83
CA GLY A 50 -1.48 5.29 -17.50
C GLY A 50 -2.61 4.86 -16.58
N ARG A 51 -3.24 3.73 -16.84
CA ARG A 51 -4.31 3.20 -16.00
C ARG A 51 -3.72 2.54 -14.75
N MET A 52 -4.42 2.68 -13.64
CA MET A 52 -3.99 2.05 -12.39
C MET A 52 -4.02 0.53 -12.51
N ASN A 53 -2.93 -0.12 -12.10
CA ASN A 53 -2.80 -1.58 -12.16
C ASN A 53 -2.17 -2.18 -10.91
N GLY A 54 -2.03 -1.41 -9.85
CA GLY A 54 -1.43 -1.88 -8.62
C GLY A 54 -1.28 -0.78 -7.60
N THR A 55 -0.57 -1.08 -6.51
CA THR A 55 -0.35 -0.14 -5.41
C THR A 55 1.07 -0.31 -4.86
N LEU A 56 1.72 0.80 -4.57
CA LEU A 56 2.97 0.85 -3.82
C LEU A 56 2.74 1.63 -2.54
N LEU A 57 3.09 1.04 -1.40
CA LEU A 57 3.05 1.71 -0.11
C LEU A 57 4.41 1.60 0.57
N VAL A 58 4.73 2.59 1.39
CA VAL A 58 5.81 2.50 2.38
C VAL A 58 5.18 2.72 3.74
N ILE A 59 5.35 1.75 4.62
CA ILE A 59 4.67 1.71 5.92
C ILE A 59 5.70 1.55 7.03
N GLU A 60 5.53 2.35 8.09
CA GLU A 60 6.30 2.20 9.32
C GLU A 60 5.51 1.34 10.30
N ALA A 61 6.17 0.33 10.86
CA ALA A 61 5.59 -0.57 11.85
C ALA A 61 6.71 -1.29 12.60
N ASP A 62 6.37 -1.94 13.72
CA ASP A 62 7.34 -2.70 14.50
C ASP A 62 7.72 -4.02 13.82
N ASP A 63 6.79 -4.62 13.08
CA ASP A 63 7.01 -5.91 12.43
C ASP A 63 6.18 -6.05 11.15
N ALA A 64 6.57 -7.03 10.34
CA ALA A 64 5.90 -7.29 9.06
C ALA A 64 4.48 -7.82 9.25
N ASP A 65 4.21 -8.54 10.32
CA ASP A 65 2.87 -9.09 10.56
C ASP A 65 1.84 -7.99 10.77
N SER A 66 2.21 -6.91 11.45
CA SER A 66 1.34 -5.75 11.61
C SER A 66 0.98 -5.13 10.25
N VAL A 67 1.94 -5.06 9.34
CA VAL A 67 1.71 -4.56 7.99
C VAL A 67 0.80 -5.51 7.21
N ARG A 68 1.04 -6.81 7.28
CA ARG A 68 0.22 -7.81 6.59
C ARG A 68 -1.23 -7.78 7.06
N ARG A 69 -1.45 -7.65 8.38
CA ARG A 69 -2.80 -7.55 8.93
C ARG A 69 -3.51 -6.29 8.46
N PHE A 70 -2.81 -5.17 8.43
CA PHE A 70 -3.37 -3.92 7.93
C PHE A 70 -3.79 -4.05 6.46
N VAL A 71 -2.91 -4.59 5.62
CA VAL A 71 -3.19 -4.75 4.19
C VAL A 71 -4.33 -5.74 3.96
N ALA A 72 -4.39 -6.84 4.73
CA ALA A 72 -5.42 -7.86 4.56
C ALA A 72 -6.85 -7.33 4.74
N GLU A 73 -7.02 -6.26 5.49
CA GLU A 73 -8.34 -5.64 5.71
C GLU A 73 -8.64 -4.52 4.73
N ASP A 74 -7.74 -4.24 3.80
CA ASP A 74 -7.95 -3.19 2.81
C ASP A 74 -9.11 -3.54 1.88
N PRO A 75 -9.96 -2.57 1.50
CA PRO A 75 -11.01 -2.79 0.52
C PRO A 75 -10.52 -3.41 -0.79
N TYR A 76 -9.32 -3.08 -1.23
CA TYR A 76 -8.74 -3.69 -2.44
C TYR A 76 -8.51 -5.20 -2.29
N VAL A 77 -8.17 -5.66 -1.08
CA VAL A 77 -8.05 -7.10 -0.81
C VAL A 77 -9.44 -7.73 -0.70
N ARG A 78 -10.32 -7.11 0.07
CA ARG A 78 -11.66 -7.66 0.34
C ARG A 78 -12.50 -7.79 -0.93
N GLU A 79 -12.35 -6.87 -1.87
CA GLU A 79 -13.12 -6.87 -3.12
C GLU A 79 -12.38 -7.57 -4.26
N GLY A 80 -11.28 -8.24 -3.96
CA GLY A 80 -10.58 -9.05 -4.96
C GLY A 80 -9.84 -8.24 -6.02
N VAL A 81 -9.53 -6.98 -5.75
CA VAL A 81 -8.79 -6.14 -6.71
C VAL A 81 -7.37 -6.65 -6.88
N TYR A 82 -6.68 -6.99 -5.78
CA TYR A 82 -5.30 -7.45 -5.85
C TYR A 82 -5.22 -8.92 -6.25
N LYS A 83 -4.39 -9.22 -7.23
CA LYS A 83 -3.97 -10.57 -7.58
C LYS A 83 -2.90 -11.08 -6.62
N SER A 84 -1.99 -10.19 -6.22
CA SER A 84 -0.87 -10.54 -5.34
C SER A 84 -0.47 -9.33 -4.51
N VAL A 85 0.06 -9.61 -3.32
CA VAL A 85 0.61 -8.60 -2.41
C VAL A 85 1.95 -9.11 -1.90
N GLU A 86 2.97 -8.27 -1.99
CA GLU A 86 4.28 -8.55 -1.44
C GLU A 86 4.61 -7.51 -0.39
N VAL A 87 5.04 -7.96 0.80
CA VAL A 87 5.48 -7.09 1.89
C VAL A 87 6.95 -7.41 2.15
N ARG A 88 7.80 -6.39 2.06
CA ARG A 88 9.24 -6.56 2.24
C ARG A 88 9.78 -5.54 3.24
N PRO A 89 10.60 -5.96 4.21
CA PRO A 89 11.38 -5.01 5.00
C PRO A 89 12.24 -4.17 4.07
N TRP A 90 12.34 -2.87 4.38
CA TRP A 90 13.04 -1.94 3.51
C TRP A 90 13.74 -0.87 4.34
N ALA A 91 14.93 -0.45 3.90
CA ALA A 91 15.70 0.60 4.53
C ALA A 91 15.80 1.80 3.59
N TRP A 92 15.55 3.00 4.13
CA TRP A 92 15.74 4.22 3.36
C TRP A 92 17.24 4.39 3.06
N GLY A 93 17.56 4.50 1.77
CA GLY A 93 18.93 4.83 1.34
C GLY A 93 19.06 6.28 0.92
N LEU A 94 17.95 6.87 0.45
CA LEU A 94 17.91 8.24 -0.05
C LEU A 94 16.50 8.77 0.08
N GLY A 95 16.34 10.02 0.46
CA GLY A 95 15.04 10.67 0.45
C GLY A 95 14.13 10.31 1.61
N ALA A 96 14.68 9.98 2.78
CA ALA A 96 13.88 9.69 3.97
C ALA A 96 12.81 10.77 4.18
N PRO A 97 11.53 10.38 4.33
CA PRO A 97 10.43 11.34 4.37
C PRO A 97 10.29 12.07 5.70
N VAL A 98 10.87 11.54 6.77
CA VAL A 98 10.76 12.08 8.10
C VAL A 98 12.08 12.70 8.50
N LYS A 99 12.02 13.98 8.89
CA LYS A 99 13.21 14.72 9.33
C LYS A 99 13.86 14.02 10.53
N GLY A 100 15.16 13.80 10.44
CA GLY A 100 15.93 13.14 11.49
C GLY A 100 16.03 11.64 11.37
N GLU A 101 15.30 11.01 10.48
CA GLU A 101 15.48 9.60 10.18
C GLU A 101 16.74 9.41 9.31
N SER A 102 17.56 8.45 9.69
CA SER A 102 18.75 8.10 8.93
C SER A 102 18.48 6.87 8.05
N PRO A 103 19.00 6.88 6.84
CA PRO A 103 18.95 5.70 6.00
C PRO A 103 19.71 4.53 6.60
#